data_13b5dff9b2b5b13938cc725f3f8861ef
#
_entry.id   13b5dff9b2b5b13938cc725f3f8861ef
#
_cell.length_a   1.000
_cell.length_b   1.000
_cell.length_c   1.000
_cell.angle_alpha   90.00
_cell.angle_beta   90.00
_cell.angle_gamma   90.00
#
_symmetry.space_group_name_H-M   'P 1'
#
loop_
_entity.id
_entity.type
_entity.pdbx_description
1 polymer ?
#
loop_
_entity_poly.entity_id
_entity_poly.type
_entity_poly.pdbx_seq_one_letter_code
_entity_poly.pdbx_strand_id
1 'polypeptide(L)'
;MIQFKIIPLSKSYAASIREKGVDDFGHQVVEQIATGQGPCRVSLKPGPIFIHSEEVEEYGDIHRFPPEIKADKKNFPLSLVGYNADQQMVLTELVGDRDVDELIKIIFVKHPEVSFLHARNAAACCYICRIERY
;
A
#
# COMPACT_ATOMS: atom_id res chain seq x y z
N MET A 1 -5.42 -21.72 -9.96
CA MET A 1 -4.86 -21.03 -8.80
C MET A 1 -5.03 -19.54 -8.99
N ILE A 2 -5.61 -18.84 -8.00
CA ILE A 2 -5.76 -17.39 -8.08
C ILE A 2 -4.40 -16.73 -7.82
N GLN A 3 -4.03 -15.83 -8.73
CA GLN A 3 -2.89 -14.97 -8.55
C GLN A 3 -3.35 -13.54 -8.31
N PHE A 4 -2.47 -12.73 -7.79
CA PHE A 4 -2.69 -11.31 -7.58
C PHE A 4 -1.54 -10.53 -8.18
N LYS A 5 -1.74 -9.23 -8.32
CA LYS A 5 -0.67 -8.32 -8.69
C LYS A 5 -0.66 -7.10 -7.79
N ILE A 6 0.52 -6.68 -7.43
CA ILE A 6 0.77 -5.45 -6.69
C ILE A 6 0.77 -4.29 -7.69
N ILE A 7 0.01 -3.26 -7.39
CA ILE A 7 0.00 -2.02 -8.19
C ILE A 7 0.74 -0.97 -7.39
N PRO A 8 1.98 -0.66 -7.74
CA PRO A 8 2.74 0.37 -7.04
C PRO A 8 2.15 1.76 -7.30
N LEU A 9 2.45 2.70 -6.42
CA LEU A 9 2.10 4.09 -6.62
C LEU A 9 2.78 4.57 -7.91
N SER A 10 2.05 5.27 -8.79
CA SER A 10 2.60 5.66 -10.08
C SER A 10 3.78 6.62 -9.90
N LYS A 11 4.81 6.44 -10.73
CA LYS A 11 5.98 7.33 -10.75
C LYS A 11 5.59 8.77 -11.05
N SER A 12 4.64 8.96 -11.96
CA SER A 12 4.17 10.30 -12.33
C SER A 12 3.46 11.00 -11.19
N TYR A 13 2.65 10.26 -10.41
CA TYR A 13 2.00 10.80 -9.23
C TYR A 13 3.02 11.22 -8.16
N ALA A 14 3.95 10.32 -7.84
CA ALA A 14 5.00 10.60 -6.85
C ALA A 14 5.88 11.78 -7.29
N ALA A 15 6.26 11.85 -8.57
CA ALA A 15 7.02 12.97 -9.12
C ALA A 15 6.25 14.29 -9.02
N SER A 16 4.95 14.25 -9.31
CA SER A 16 4.06 15.41 -9.18
C SER A 16 4.03 15.95 -7.76
N ILE A 17 3.91 15.06 -6.76
CA ILE A 17 3.91 15.45 -5.34
C ILE A 17 5.25 16.08 -4.94
N ARG A 18 6.36 15.49 -5.37
CA ARG A 18 7.70 16.05 -5.07
C ARG A 18 7.88 17.44 -5.68
N GLU A 19 7.43 17.62 -6.91
CA GLU A 19 7.57 18.87 -7.64
C GLU A 19 6.68 19.97 -7.04
N LYS A 20 5.41 19.68 -6.80
CA LYS A 20 4.45 20.66 -6.28
C LYS A 20 4.67 20.98 -4.83
N GLY A 21 5.18 20.04 -4.03
CA GLY A 21 5.34 20.20 -2.60
C GLY A 21 4.03 20.26 -1.82
N VAL A 22 2.90 19.95 -2.46
CA VAL A 22 1.58 19.87 -1.83
C VAL A 22 0.89 18.58 -2.24
N ASP A 23 0.02 18.08 -1.37
CA ASP A 23 -0.77 16.88 -1.63
C ASP A 23 -2.08 17.21 -2.36
N ASP A 24 -2.93 16.18 -2.53
CA ASP A 24 -4.22 16.33 -3.22
C ASP A 24 -5.20 17.25 -2.48
N PHE A 25 -4.96 17.51 -1.19
CA PHE A 25 -5.79 18.38 -0.36
C PHE A 25 -5.20 19.78 -0.19
N GLY A 26 -4.08 20.07 -0.86
CA GLY A 26 -3.39 21.35 -0.75
C GLY A 26 -2.50 21.49 0.49
N HIS A 27 -2.32 20.42 1.27
CA HIS A 27 -1.44 20.44 2.43
C HIS A 27 0.02 20.35 2.00
N GLN A 28 0.88 21.09 2.67
CA GLN A 28 2.32 21.04 2.39
C GLN A 28 2.88 19.67 2.72
N VAL A 29 3.58 19.08 1.77
CA VAL A 29 4.27 17.80 1.95
C VAL A 29 5.52 18.03 2.77
N VAL A 30 5.66 17.29 3.87
CA VAL A 30 6.82 17.39 4.76
C VAL A 30 7.75 16.20 4.57
N GLU A 31 9.06 16.46 4.65
CA GLU A 31 10.07 15.42 4.63
C GLU A 31 10.25 14.87 6.05
N GLN A 32 10.28 13.54 6.16
CA GLN A 32 10.56 12.87 7.42
C GLN A 32 11.20 11.52 7.17
N ILE A 33 11.73 10.91 8.21
CA ILE A 33 12.34 9.60 8.15
C ILE A 33 11.32 8.60 8.70
N ALA A 34 10.93 7.64 7.86
CA ALA A 34 10.10 6.53 8.28
C ALA A 34 10.98 5.43 8.86
N THR A 35 10.45 4.70 9.85
CA THR A 35 11.18 3.60 10.49
C THR A 35 11.53 2.53 9.45
N GLY A 36 12.80 2.14 9.41
CA GLY A 36 13.31 1.13 8.48
C GLY A 36 13.49 1.59 7.04
N GLN A 37 13.28 2.87 6.78
CA GLN A 37 13.41 3.45 5.43
C GLN A 37 14.24 4.72 5.48
N GLY A 38 14.75 5.14 4.34
CA GLY A 38 15.43 6.41 4.21
C GLY A 38 14.47 7.60 4.25
N PRO A 39 14.97 8.82 3.97
CA PRO A 39 14.13 10.00 3.93
C PRO A 39 12.97 9.82 2.94
N CYS A 40 11.78 10.21 3.36
CA CYS A 40 10.57 10.10 2.53
C CYS A 40 9.67 11.31 2.79
N ARG A 41 8.68 11.48 1.93
CA ARG A 41 7.69 12.53 2.04
C ARG A 41 6.34 11.94 2.38
N VAL A 42 5.52 12.70 3.08
CA VAL A 42 4.18 12.27 3.49
C VAL A 42 3.14 13.06 2.70
N SER A 43 2.21 12.34 2.12
CA SER A 43 1.02 12.90 1.48
C SER A 43 -0.22 12.26 2.09
N LEU A 44 -1.35 12.94 2.04
CA LEU A 44 -2.62 12.43 2.54
C LEU A 44 -3.52 12.03 1.37
N LYS A 45 -3.90 10.74 1.32
CA LYS A 45 -4.80 10.24 0.29
C LYS A 45 -5.28 8.83 0.62
N PRO A 46 -6.44 8.67 0.86
CA PRO A 46 -7.24 8.66 2.07
C PRO A 46 -6.44 8.06 3.23
N GLY A 47 -5.78 8.89 3.98
CA GLY A 47 -4.79 8.53 4.98
C GLY A 47 -3.38 8.84 4.47
N PRO A 48 -2.37 8.77 5.34
CA PRO A 48 -1.02 9.12 4.95
C PRO A 48 -0.41 8.14 3.96
N ILE A 49 0.35 8.68 3.03
CA ILE A 49 1.15 7.92 2.06
C ILE A 49 2.58 8.40 2.15
N PHE A 50 3.51 7.47 2.28
CA PHE A 50 4.94 7.77 2.23
C PHE A 50 5.45 7.55 0.81
N ILE A 51 6.17 8.54 0.28
CA ILE A 51 6.86 8.44 -1.00
C ILE A 51 8.34 8.74 -0.78
N HIS A 52 9.19 8.17 -1.62
CA HIS A 52 10.63 8.49 -1.55
C HIS A 52 10.85 9.96 -1.87
N SER A 53 11.83 10.59 -1.19
CA SER A 53 12.20 11.98 -1.45
C SER A 53 12.77 12.17 -2.86
N GLU A 54 13.42 11.14 -3.39
CA GLU A 54 14.01 11.13 -4.72
C GLU A 54 13.35 10.06 -5.59
N GLU A 55 13.51 10.18 -6.89
CA GLU A 55 13.00 9.20 -7.82
C GLU A 55 13.67 7.84 -7.60
N VAL A 56 12.87 6.79 -7.53
CA VAL A 56 13.33 5.40 -7.44
C VAL A 56 12.57 4.57 -8.46
N GLU A 57 13.08 3.38 -8.77
CA GLU A 57 12.39 2.47 -9.66
C GLU A 57 11.13 1.91 -9.00
N GLU A 58 10.11 1.66 -9.81
CA GLU A 58 8.90 1.01 -9.35
C GLU A 58 9.20 -0.44 -8.94
N TYR A 59 8.45 -0.91 -7.94
CA TYR A 59 8.50 -2.31 -7.53
C TYR A 59 8.13 -3.22 -8.72
N GLY A 60 9.01 -4.17 -9.04
CA GLY A 60 8.89 -4.98 -10.24
C GLY A 60 8.36 -6.40 -10.04
N ASP A 61 8.48 -6.96 -8.84
CA ASP A 61 8.01 -8.34 -8.55
C ASP A 61 6.54 -8.33 -8.14
N ILE A 62 5.68 -7.95 -9.07
CA ILE A 62 4.29 -7.58 -8.81
C ILE A 62 3.38 -8.74 -8.37
N HIS A 63 3.82 -9.98 -8.50
CA HIS A 63 3.05 -11.15 -8.06
C HIS A 63 3.42 -11.60 -6.65
N ARG A 64 4.21 -10.81 -5.95
CA ARG A 64 4.62 -11.04 -4.56
C ARG A 64 4.51 -9.74 -3.78
N PHE A 65 4.05 -9.84 -2.53
CA PHE A 65 4.08 -8.68 -1.65
C PHE A 65 5.54 -8.30 -1.37
N PRO A 66 5.89 -6.99 -1.33
CA PRO A 66 7.28 -6.57 -1.13
C PRO A 66 7.93 -7.25 0.07
N PRO A 67 9.00 -8.04 -0.15
CA PRO A 67 9.56 -8.87 0.92
C PRO A 67 10.15 -8.07 2.07
N GLU A 68 10.67 -6.88 1.83
CA GLU A 68 11.22 -6.02 2.86
C GLU A 68 10.15 -5.56 3.85
N ILE A 69 8.96 -5.26 3.35
CA ILE A 69 7.81 -4.86 4.17
C ILE A 69 7.24 -6.07 4.90
N LYS A 70 7.06 -7.16 4.18
CA LYS A 70 6.53 -8.41 4.70
C LYS A 70 7.37 -8.96 5.86
N ALA A 71 8.69 -8.83 5.76
CA ALA A 71 9.63 -9.35 6.77
C ALA A 71 9.70 -8.49 8.02
N ASP A 72 9.39 -7.21 7.93
CA ASP A 72 9.50 -6.27 9.05
C ASP A 72 8.14 -6.04 9.73
N LYS A 73 7.63 -7.08 10.37
CA LYS A 73 6.31 -7.04 11.02
C LYS A 73 6.23 -6.07 12.18
N LYS A 74 7.34 -5.75 12.79
CA LYS A 74 7.41 -4.82 13.91
C LYS A 74 7.10 -3.38 13.46
N ASN A 75 7.73 -2.94 12.38
CA ASN A 75 7.55 -1.58 11.85
C ASN A 75 6.42 -1.50 10.83
N PHE A 76 6.07 -2.63 10.20
CA PHE A 76 5.00 -2.72 9.22
C PHE A 76 4.00 -3.81 9.61
N PRO A 77 3.28 -3.63 10.73
CA PRO A 77 2.10 -4.46 10.96
C PRO A 77 1.08 -4.15 9.86
N LEU A 78 0.55 -5.19 9.22
CA LEU A 78 -0.24 -5.02 8.01
C LEU A 78 -1.73 -5.23 8.27
N SER A 79 -2.55 -4.41 7.63
CA SER A 79 -3.96 -4.67 7.41
C SER A 79 -4.27 -4.66 5.92
N LEU A 80 -5.24 -5.48 5.53
CA LEU A 80 -5.76 -5.53 4.17
C LEU A 80 -7.21 -5.05 4.20
N VAL A 81 -7.50 -4.04 3.40
CA VAL A 81 -8.83 -3.47 3.28
C VAL A 81 -9.38 -3.80 1.90
N GLY A 82 -10.49 -4.52 1.84
CA GLY A 82 -11.11 -4.94 0.59
C GLY A 82 -12.22 -4.00 0.16
N TYR A 83 -12.24 -3.72 -1.14
CA TYR A 83 -13.24 -2.87 -1.78
C TYR A 83 -13.92 -3.62 -2.91
N ASN A 84 -15.21 -3.35 -3.10
CA ASN A 84 -15.96 -3.88 -4.23
C ASN A 84 -15.79 -3.01 -5.49
N ALA A 85 -16.49 -3.37 -6.57
CA ALA A 85 -16.42 -2.62 -7.84
C ALA A 85 -16.93 -1.18 -7.71
N ASP A 86 -17.79 -0.90 -6.74
CA ASP A 86 -18.31 0.45 -6.46
C ASP A 86 -17.42 1.23 -5.48
N GLN A 87 -16.23 0.72 -5.19
CA GLN A 87 -15.25 1.32 -4.29
C GLN A 87 -15.75 1.46 -2.84
N GLN A 88 -16.66 0.59 -2.44
CA GLN A 88 -17.13 0.50 -1.07
C GLN A 88 -16.28 -0.50 -0.29
N MET A 89 -15.93 -0.15 0.94
CA MET A 89 -15.18 -1.04 1.82
C MET A 89 -16.10 -2.18 2.28
N VAL A 90 -15.71 -3.41 1.97
CA VAL A 90 -16.51 -4.61 2.28
C VAL A 90 -15.78 -5.61 3.18
N LEU A 91 -14.49 -5.41 3.41
CA LEU A 91 -13.67 -6.34 4.19
C LEU A 91 -12.51 -5.62 4.84
N THR A 92 -12.18 -6.02 6.06
CA THR A 92 -10.93 -5.61 6.73
C THR A 92 -10.34 -6.83 7.42
N GLU A 93 -9.05 -7.08 7.18
CA GLU A 93 -8.31 -8.20 7.77
C GLU A 93 -6.97 -7.72 8.32
N LEU A 94 -6.69 -8.07 9.58
CA LEU A 94 -5.35 -7.93 10.13
C LEU A 94 -4.50 -9.13 9.69
N VAL A 95 -3.32 -8.87 9.16
CA VAL A 95 -2.43 -9.95 8.72
C VAL A 95 -1.84 -10.70 9.92
N GLY A 96 -1.38 -9.96 10.93
CA GLY A 96 -0.75 -10.56 12.11
C GLY A 96 0.45 -11.41 11.74
N ASP A 97 0.51 -12.63 12.27
CA ASP A 97 1.63 -13.55 12.01
C ASP A 97 1.45 -14.39 10.74
N ARG A 98 0.32 -14.22 10.03
CA ARG A 98 0.05 -14.97 8.80
C ARG A 98 0.94 -14.49 7.66
N ASP A 99 1.12 -15.34 6.66
CA ASP A 99 1.78 -14.95 5.42
C ASP A 99 0.82 -14.08 4.60
N VAL A 100 1.26 -12.86 4.28
CA VAL A 100 0.40 -11.90 3.58
C VAL A 100 0.05 -12.36 2.16
N ASP A 101 0.98 -12.98 1.45
CA ASP A 101 0.71 -13.48 0.09
C ASP A 101 -0.38 -14.55 0.09
N GLU A 102 -0.32 -15.47 1.03
CA GLU A 102 -1.33 -16.51 1.17
C GLU A 102 -2.68 -15.92 1.60
N LEU A 103 -2.68 -14.97 2.52
CA LEU A 103 -3.90 -14.32 2.96
C LEU A 103 -4.59 -13.57 1.82
N ILE A 104 -3.84 -12.87 0.97
CA ILE A 104 -4.37 -12.20 -0.22
C ILE A 104 -5.11 -13.20 -1.11
N LYS A 105 -4.49 -14.34 -1.38
CA LYS A 105 -5.10 -15.40 -2.21
C LYS A 105 -6.37 -15.93 -1.57
N ILE A 106 -6.35 -16.19 -0.26
CA ILE A 106 -7.51 -16.68 0.48
C ILE A 106 -8.66 -15.68 0.39
N ILE A 107 -8.39 -14.39 0.56
CA ILE A 107 -9.42 -13.35 0.47
C ILE A 107 -10.05 -13.36 -0.92
N PHE A 108 -9.25 -13.38 -1.96
CA PHE A 108 -9.77 -13.36 -3.33
C PHE A 108 -10.56 -14.62 -3.70
N VAL A 109 -10.25 -15.77 -3.08
CA VAL A 109 -11.02 -17.00 -3.26
C VAL A 109 -12.34 -16.95 -2.52
N LYS A 110 -12.31 -16.55 -1.23
CA LYS A 110 -13.49 -16.59 -0.36
C LYS A 110 -14.44 -15.42 -0.56
N HIS A 111 -13.96 -14.31 -1.09
CA HIS A 111 -14.71 -13.07 -1.21
C HIS A 111 -14.71 -12.56 -2.65
N PRO A 112 -15.51 -13.20 -3.54
CA PRO A 112 -15.56 -12.79 -4.96
C PRO A 112 -16.05 -11.36 -5.15
N GLU A 113 -16.76 -10.79 -4.17
CA GLU A 113 -17.22 -9.40 -4.19
C GLU A 113 -16.06 -8.41 -4.04
N VAL A 114 -14.90 -8.83 -3.52
CA VAL A 114 -13.74 -7.97 -3.40
C VAL A 114 -13.06 -7.81 -4.74
N SER A 115 -13.07 -6.59 -5.27
CA SER A 115 -12.43 -6.26 -6.55
C SER A 115 -10.94 -5.97 -6.39
N PHE A 116 -10.58 -5.29 -5.31
CA PHE A 116 -9.18 -4.97 -5.01
C PHE A 116 -8.98 -4.78 -3.51
N LEU A 117 -7.71 -4.84 -3.10
CA LEU A 117 -7.31 -4.61 -1.73
C LEU A 117 -6.39 -3.39 -1.65
N HIS A 118 -6.44 -2.69 -0.53
CA HIS A 118 -5.37 -1.80 -0.11
C HIS A 118 -4.61 -2.44 1.05
N ALA A 119 -3.30 -2.51 0.93
CA ALA A 119 -2.45 -2.84 2.06
C ALA A 119 -2.11 -1.55 2.80
N ARG A 120 -2.26 -1.58 4.13
CA ARG A 120 -1.99 -0.45 5.01
C ARG A 120 -1.16 -0.89 6.19
N ASN A 121 -0.42 0.05 6.76
CA ASN A 121 0.18 -0.15 8.07
C ASN A 121 -0.95 -0.15 9.11
N ALA A 122 -1.10 -1.24 9.86
CA ALA A 122 -2.21 -1.40 10.79
C ALA A 122 -2.15 -0.42 11.97
N ALA A 123 -0.95 0.04 12.34
CA ALA A 123 -0.77 0.96 13.45
C ALA A 123 -0.87 2.43 13.01
N ALA A 124 -0.17 2.79 11.92
CA ALA A 124 -0.09 4.16 11.44
C ALA A 124 -1.12 4.51 10.38
N CYS A 125 -1.84 3.52 9.86
CA CYS A 125 -2.85 3.66 8.79
C CYS A 125 -2.28 4.13 7.45
N CYS A 126 -0.97 4.11 7.28
CA CYS A 126 -0.33 4.53 6.04
C CYS A 126 -0.66 3.58 4.90
N TYR A 127 -1.03 4.14 3.76
CA TYR A 127 -1.22 3.37 2.54
C TYR A 127 0.13 2.82 2.05
N ILE A 128 0.14 1.55 1.67
CA ILE A 128 1.34 0.88 1.16
C ILE A 128 1.20 0.58 -0.33
N CYS A 129 0.19 -0.17 -0.71
CA CYS A 129 -0.03 -0.50 -2.12
C CYS A 129 -1.47 -0.96 -2.36
N ARG A 130 -1.85 -0.96 -3.64
CA ARG A 130 -3.07 -1.58 -4.13
C ARG A 130 -2.74 -2.97 -4.63
N ILE A 131 -3.67 -3.89 -4.44
CA ILE A 131 -3.55 -5.29 -4.85
C ILE A 131 -4.77 -5.65 -5.66
N GLU A 132 -4.57 -6.15 -6.86
CA GLU A 132 -5.65 -6.52 -7.77
C GLU A 132 -5.59 -8.00 -8.11
N ARG A 133 -6.72 -8.54 -8.55
CA ARG A 133 -6.76 -9.87 -9.16
C ARG A 133 -5.95 -9.89 -10.44
N TYR A 134 -5.31 -11.01 -10.71
CA TYR A 134 -4.54 -11.18 -11.93
C TYR A 134 -5.09 -12.32 -12.76
#